data_059aa9077bed6bad20b89ab340d1a254
#
_entry.id   059aa9077bed6bad20b89ab340d1a254
#
_cell.length_a   1.000
_cell.length_b   1.000
_cell.length_c   1.000
_cell.angle_alpha   90.00
_cell.angle_beta   90.00
_cell.angle_gamma   90.00
#
_symmetry.space_group_name_H-M   'P 1'
#
loop_
_entity.id
_entity.type
_entity.pdbx_description
1 polymer ?
#
loop_
_entity_poly.entity_id
_entity_poly.type
_entity_poly.pdbx_seq_one_letter_code
_entity_poly.pdbx_strand_id
1 'polypeptide(L)'
;MGQKAKTYTLQFWLLSLSSFLFFGSFNMVLPELPDFMRSFGGEKYIGLHITFFTITALISRPFSGKLTDTWGRIPVMLVGAAVTAIVSLFYPFFLNIYAFLFVRFLHGFSTGFKPTGTSAYVADIIPPNKRGEGMGILSFFGMTGMGFGNYIGGEMVLHFPIEALFYTSAGVAVSSVLVLLGMKETLENKQRFSPSLLRINWGDIYEPTVIVPTIVMLLVTFSFGVAVSLAPDHSKALGVDNKGLFFVYFTITSLLARVGGGYFSDRLGRRSVLLLATLVIAAGSVYIGLASSPFHLFTGALMFGAGYGLSSPSIFAWATDLAPEKYRGRAFSTVFMALEVGIGMGAFLGGQIYAGNAENLPIAFIGAGLMAFFGFIYLVFKK
;
A
#
# COMPACT_ATOMS: atom_id res chain seq x y z
N MET A 1 20.06 -1.82 40.36
CA MET A 1 18.81 -1.37 39.69
C MET A 1 19.07 -1.36 38.20
N GLY A 2 18.68 -2.42 37.48
CA GLY A 2 18.87 -2.48 36.03
C GLY A 2 17.93 -1.47 35.33
N GLN A 3 18.49 -0.56 34.55
CA GLN A 3 17.73 0.27 33.64
C GLN A 3 16.82 -0.64 32.77
N LYS A 4 15.50 -0.57 32.94
CA LYS A 4 14.56 -1.21 32.02
C LYS A 4 14.89 -0.67 30.63
N ALA A 5 15.47 -1.49 29.76
CA ALA A 5 15.74 -1.12 28.37
C ALA A 5 14.48 -0.56 27.75
N LYS A 6 14.54 0.66 27.18
CA LYS A 6 13.39 1.30 26.55
C LYS A 6 12.96 0.43 25.35
N THR A 7 11.74 -0.09 25.37
CA THR A 7 11.18 -0.92 24.28
C THR A 7 11.23 -0.18 22.95
N TYR A 8 10.93 1.11 22.95
CA TYR A 8 10.96 1.97 21.77
C TYR A 8 12.20 2.85 21.81
N THR A 9 13.23 2.39 21.11
CA THR A 9 14.54 3.07 21.00
C THR A 9 14.47 4.21 19.97
N LEU A 10 15.53 5.05 19.93
CA LEU A 10 15.66 6.06 18.87
C LEU A 10 15.61 5.44 17.47
N GLN A 11 16.19 4.25 17.28
CA GLN A 11 16.16 3.53 16.00
C GLN A 11 14.72 3.23 15.56
N PHE A 12 13.82 2.86 16.47
CA PHE A 12 12.42 2.62 16.16
C PHE A 12 11.70 3.89 15.70
N TRP A 13 11.96 5.02 16.36
CA TRP A 13 11.34 6.30 15.98
C TRP A 13 11.89 6.84 14.66
N LEU A 14 13.18 6.69 14.41
CA LEU A 14 13.79 7.02 13.11
C LEU A 14 13.19 6.16 11.99
N LEU A 15 13.00 4.86 12.22
CA LEU A 15 12.35 3.98 11.26
C LEU A 15 10.90 4.40 10.98
N SER A 16 10.15 4.75 12.02
CA SER A 16 8.77 5.24 11.91
C SER A 16 8.71 6.56 11.13
N LEU A 17 9.62 7.50 11.41
CA LEU A 17 9.75 8.74 10.65
C LEU A 17 10.11 8.48 9.19
N SER A 18 11.09 7.61 8.93
CA SER A 18 11.44 7.23 7.55
C SER A 18 10.27 6.60 6.81
N SER A 19 9.42 5.82 7.50
CA SER A 19 8.21 5.23 6.90
C SER A 19 7.15 6.28 6.60
N PHE A 20 6.92 7.23 7.51
CA PHE A 20 6.05 8.38 7.28
C PHE A 20 6.48 9.18 6.05
N LEU A 21 7.77 9.55 5.97
CA LEU A 21 8.34 10.31 4.85
C LEU A 21 8.23 9.54 3.53
N PHE A 22 8.54 8.25 3.53
CA PHE A 22 8.47 7.41 2.34
C PHE A 22 7.05 7.29 1.79
N PHE A 23 6.09 6.92 2.64
CA PHE A 23 4.70 6.81 2.21
C PHE A 23 4.08 8.16 1.89
N GLY A 24 4.49 9.23 2.59
CA GLY A 24 4.10 10.59 2.27
C GLY A 24 4.58 11.03 0.90
N SER A 25 5.86 10.85 0.60
CA SER A 25 6.45 11.15 -0.71
C SER A 25 5.74 10.42 -1.85
N PHE A 26 5.62 9.10 -1.73
CA PHE A 26 5.00 8.26 -2.76
C PHE A 26 3.53 8.63 -3.01
N ASN A 27 2.76 8.83 -1.93
CA ASN A 27 1.32 9.08 -2.05
C ASN A 27 0.99 10.52 -2.44
N MET A 28 1.89 11.49 -2.23
CA MET A 28 1.58 12.88 -2.58
C MET A 28 1.41 13.09 -4.10
N VAL A 29 2.06 12.31 -4.92
CA VAL A 29 1.92 12.39 -6.38
C VAL A 29 0.72 11.59 -6.91
N LEU A 30 0.26 10.59 -6.16
CA LEU A 30 -0.66 9.56 -6.65
C LEU A 30 -2.02 10.11 -7.14
N PRO A 31 -2.71 11.03 -6.44
CA PRO A 31 -3.99 11.59 -6.88
C PRO A 31 -3.90 12.46 -8.14
N GLU A 32 -2.69 12.96 -8.46
CA GLU A 32 -2.47 13.90 -9.55
C GLU A 32 -1.96 13.26 -10.84
N LEU A 33 -1.51 12.00 -10.77
CA LEU A 33 -1.02 11.27 -11.93
C LEU A 33 -2.05 11.09 -13.06
N PRO A 34 -3.36 10.87 -12.80
CA PRO A 34 -4.35 10.79 -13.86
C PRO A 34 -4.41 12.07 -14.70
N ASP A 35 -4.44 13.26 -14.08
CA ASP A 35 -4.47 14.52 -14.79
C ASP A 35 -3.14 14.80 -15.50
N PHE A 36 -2.02 14.47 -14.89
CA PHE A 36 -0.72 14.55 -15.55
C PHE A 36 -0.65 13.67 -16.80
N MET A 37 -1.17 12.44 -16.74
CA MET A 37 -1.23 11.56 -17.92
C MET A 37 -2.12 12.12 -19.03
N ARG A 38 -3.24 12.77 -18.68
CA ARG A 38 -4.14 13.42 -19.66
C ARG A 38 -3.44 14.54 -20.43
N SER A 39 -2.51 15.28 -19.80
CA SER A 39 -1.81 16.38 -20.44
C SER A 39 -0.98 15.96 -21.67
N PHE A 40 -0.70 14.65 -21.83
CA PHE A 40 -0.01 14.08 -22.99
C PHE A 40 -0.75 12.89 -23.64
N GLY A 41 -2.10 12.88 -23.53
CA GLY A 41 -2.97 11.93 -24.26
C GLY A 41 -3.09 10.54 -23.63
N GLY A 42 -2.91 10.45 -22.31
CA GLY A 42 -2.90 9.19 -21.57
C GLY A 42 -4.26 8.74 -21.01
N GLU A 43 -5.40 9.30 -21.43
CA GLU A 43 -6.72 9.04 -20.84
C GLU A 43 -7.08 7.55 -20.80
N LYS A 44 -6.78 6.82 -21.87
CA LYS A 44 -7.07 5.38 -22.00
C LYS A 44 -6.21 4.49 -21.13
N TYR A 45 -5.13 5.04 -20.55
CA TYR A 45 -4.10 4.29 -19.83
C TYR A 45 -4.09 4.56 -18.32
N ILE A 46 -5.10 5.28 -17.80
CA ILE A 46 -5.13 5.73 -16.40
C ILE A 46 -4.94 4.55 -15.43
N GLY A 47 -5.64 3.43 -15.60
CA GLY A 47 -5.46 2.26 -14.74
C GLY A 47 -4.07 1.63 -14.81
N LEU A 48 -3.37 1.78 -15.95
CA LEU A 48 -2.08 1.13 -16.17
C LEU A 48 -0.95 1.70 -15.31
N HIS A 49 -1.04 2.96 -14.87
CA HIS A 49 0.03 3.53 -14.03
C HIS A 49 0.13 2.83 -12.66
N ILE A 50 -0.98 2.36 -12.11
CA ILE A 50 -0.99 1.52 -10.89
C ILE A 50 -0.60 0.09 -11.23
N THR A 51 -1.13 -0.46 -12.32
CA THR A 51 -0.85 -1.85 -12.75
C THR A 51 0.64 -2.09 -12.99
N PHE A 52 1.31 -1.21 -13.75
CA PHE A 52 2.75 -1.34 -14.02
C PHE A 52 3.59 -1.21 -12.73
N PHE A 53 3.17 -0.34 -11.83
CA PHE A 53 3.79 -0.19 -10.52
C PHE A 53 3.66 -1.48 -9.69
N THR A 54 2.45 -2.06 -9.59
CA THR A 54 2.22 -3.27 -8.78
C THR A 54 2.86 -4.52 -9.38
N ILE A 55 2.98 -4.63 -10.70
CA ILE A 55 3.72 -5.72 -11.36
C ILE A 55 5.17 -5.75 -10.86
N THR A 56 5.83 -4.61 -10.84
CA THR A 56 7.22 -4.55 -10.38
C THR A 56 7.34 -4.74 -8.88
N ALA A 57 6.41 -4.19 -8.10
CA ALA A 57 6.33 -4.44 -6.67
C ALA A 57 6.22 -5.96 -6.41
N LEU A 58 5.31 -6.65 -7.12
CA LEU A 58 5.11 -8.10 -7.04
C LEU A 58 6.40 -8.87 -7.36
N ILE A 59 7.01 -8.58 -8.52
CA ILE A 59 8.24 -9.27 -8.99
C ILE A 59 9.39 -9.06 -8.00
N SER A 60 9.48 -7.88 -7.40
CA SER A 60 10.58 -7.53 -6.51
C SER A 60 10.48 -8.15 -5.10
N ARG A 61 9.31 -8.60 -4.66
CA ARG A 61 9.08 -9.16 -3.31
C ARG A 61 9.99 -10.33 -2.95
N PRO A 62 10.12 -11.38 -3.77
CA PRO A 62 11.00 -12.50 -3.44
C PRO A 62 12.48 -12.06 -3.32
N PHE A 63 12.94 -11.16 -4.19
CA PHE A 63 14.30 -10.65 -4.17
C PHE A 63 14.57 -9.80 -2.93
N SER A 64 13.68 -8.86 -2.63
CA SER A 64 13.83 -7.99 -1.45
C SER A 64 13.81 -8.79 -0.16
N GLY A 65 12.97 -9.84 -0.06
CA GLY A 65 12.94 -10.73 1.10
C GLY A 65 14.30 -11.40 1.33
N LYS A 66 14.85 -12.06 0.30
CA LYS A 66 16.15 -12.72 0.39
C LYS A 66 17.28 -11.73 0.67
N LEU A 67 17.32 -10.59 0.01
CA LEU A 67 18.33 -9.55 0.23
C LEU A 67 18.23 -8.97 1.65
N THR A 68 17.03 -8.83 2.17
CA THR A 68 16.82 -8.40 3.57
C THR A 68 17.50 -9.35 4.55
N ASP A 69 17.47 -10.65 4.31
CA ASP A 69 18.02 -11.67 5.20
C ASP A 69 19.50 -11.97 4.96
N THR A 70 20.07 -11.51 3.85
CA THR A 70 21.45 -11.83 3.48
C THR A 70 22.36 -10.62 3.36
N TRP A 71 21.89 -9.55 2.71
CA TRP A 71 22.65 -8.32 2.45
C TRP A 71 22.49 -7.27 3.56
N GLY A 72 21.28 -7.17 4.15
CA GLY A 72 20.98 -6.30 5.29
C GLY A 72 19.64 -5.60 5.18
N ARG A 73 19.09 -5.18 6.34
CA ARG A 73 17.81 -4.49 6.44
C ARG A 73 17.91 -3.08 5.86
N ILE A 74 18.95 -2.33 6.28
CA ILE A 74 19.14 -0.93 5.84
C ILE A 74 19.45 -0.83 4.36
N PRO A 75 20.36 -1.60 3.74
CA PRO A 75 20.59 -1.52 2.30
C PRO A 75 19.32 -1.74 1.46
N VAL A 76 18.48 -2.71 1.85
CA VAL A 76 17.22 -2.98 1.15
C VAL A 76 16.24 -1.82 1.28
N MET A 77 16.10 -1.23 2.48
CA MET A 77 15.28 -0.04 2.69
C MET A 77 15.79 1.17 1.88
N LEU A 78 17.13 1.36 1.82
CA LEU A 78 17.76 2.43 1.07
C LEU A 78 17.49 2.30 -0.44
N VAL A 79 17.56 1.08 -1.00
CA VAL A 79 17.20 0.84 -2.41
C VAL A 79 15.77 1.30 -2.67
N GLY A 80 14.81 0.87 -1.85
CA GLY A 80 13.41 1.25 -2.03
C GLY A 80 13.17 2.77 -1.92
N ALA A 81 13.75 3.42 -0.91
CA ALA A 81 13.61 4.87 -0.72
C ALA A 81 14.33 5.67 -1.82
N ALA A 82 15.52 5.23 -2.26
CA ALA A 82 16.27 5.86 -3.34
C ALA A 82 15.53 5.76 -4.69
N VAL A 83 14.91 4.62 -4.98
CA VAL A 83 14.07 4.46 -6.18
C VAL A 83 12.95 5.50 -6.19
N THR A 84 12.24 5.70 -5.07
CA THR A 84 11.20 6.74 -4.98
C THR A 84 11.79 8.13 -5.24
N ALA A 85 12.92 8.49 -4.61
CA ALA A 85 13.56 9.78 -4.79
C ALA A 85 13.96 10.04 -6.25
N ILE A 86 14.65 9.07 -6.86
CA ILE A 86 15.13 9.17 -8.24
C ILE A 86 13.95 9.25 -9.22
N VAL A 87 12.98 8.33 -9.09
CA VAL A 87 11.86 8.27 -10.03
C VAL A 87 10.98 9.51 -9.93
N SER A 88 10.76 10.06 -8.73
CA SER A 88 10.00 11.30 -8.58
C SER A 88 10.66 12.48 -9.29
N LEU A 89 11.99 12.56 -9.31
CA LEU A 89 12.74 13.59 -10.07
C LEU A 89 12.55 13.45 -11.59
N PHE A 90 12.34 12.24 -12.07
CA PHE A 90 12.27 11.98 -13.51
C PHE A 90 10.86 12.16 -14.10
N TYR A 91 9.78 12.16 -13.33
CA TYR A 91 8.42 12.29 -13.87
C TYR A 91 8.23 13.49 -14.81
N PRO A 92 8.73 14.72 -14.52
CA PRO A 92 8.52 15.85 -15.41
C PRO A 92 9.13 15.71 -16.80
N PHE A 93 10.14 14.83 -16.96
CA PHE A 93 10.86 14.68 -18.23
C PHE A 93 10.24 13.65 -19.18
N PHE A 94 9.30 12.83 -18.70
CA PHE A 94 8.70 11.73 -19.49
C PHE A 94 7.25 12.06 -19.86
N LEU A 95 7.09 12.95 -20.83
CA LEU A 95 5.79 13.42 -21.36
C LEU A 95 5.24 12.51 -22.48
N ASN A 96 5.71 11.29 -22.58
CA ASN A 96 5.19 10.26 -23.47
C ASN A 96 4.62 9.12 -22.62
N ILE A 97 3.44 8.62 -22.99
CA ILE A 97 2.70 7.64 -22.18
C ILE A 97 3.50 6.35 -21.93
N TYR A 98 4.19 5.84 -22.93
CA TYR A 98 4.98 4.60 -22.79
C TYR A 98 6.21 4.80 -21.90
N ALA A 99 6.89 5.93 -22.06
CA ALA A 99 8.04 6.28 -21.24
C ALA A 99 7.60 6.55 -19.78
N PHE A 100 6.47 7.22 -19.58
CA PHE A 100 5.89 7.42 -18.26
C PHE A 100 5.50 6.09 -17.58
N LEU A 101 4.83 5.18 -18.30
CA LEU A 101 4.49 3.85 -17.77
C LEU A 101 5.74 3.03 -17.44
N PHE A 102 6.81 3.16 -18.22
CA PHE A 102 8.09 2.53 -17.89
C PHE A 102 8.69 3.09 -16.61
N VAL A 103 8.64 4.40 -16.41
CA VAL A 103 9.08 5.04 -15.16
C VAL A 103 8.20 4.59 -13.98
N ARG A 104 6.90 4.45 -14.17
CA ARG A 104 5.98 3.87 -13.17
C ARG A 104 6.32 2.42 -12.84
N PHE A 105 6.67 1.63 -13.86
CA PHE A 105 7.17 0.26 -13.67
C PHE A 105 8.43 0.26 -12.79
N LEU A 106 9.42 1.10 -13.06
CA LEU A 106 10.60 1.22 -12.21
C LEU A 106 10.27 1.67 -10.78
N HIS A 107 9.29 2.57 -10.62
CA HIS A 107 8.88 3.04 -9.30
C HIS A 107 8.35 1.93 -8.40
N GLY A 108 7.76 0.87 -8.96
CA GLY A 108 7.23 -0.26 -8.20
C GLY A 108 8.28 -0.99 -7.35
N PHE A 109 9.56 -0.97 -7.73
CA PHE A 109 10.65 -1.49 -6.88
C PHE A 109 10.66 -0.86 -5.49
N SER A 110 10.25 0.39 -5.35
CA SER A 110 10.28 1.12 -4.09
C SER A 110 9.46 0.43 -3.00
N THR A 111 8.20 0.08 -3.30
CA THR A 111 7.30 -0.59 -2.36
C THR A 111 7.56 -2.08 -2.23
N GLY A 112 8.20 -2.70 -3.21
CA GLY A 112 8.68 -4.07 -3.09
C GLY A 112 9.87 -4.22 -2.13
N PHE A 113 10.72 -3.20 -2.02
CA PHE A 113 11.95 -3.24 -1.22
C PHE A 113 11.77 -2.64 0.18
N LYS A 114 11.42 -1.35 0.28
CA LYS A 114 11.47 -0.65 1.57
C LYS A 114 10.59 -1.26 2.66
N PRO A 115 9.30 -1.59 2.44
CA PRO A 115 8.46 -2.17 3.49
C PRO A 115 8.95 -3.53 3.98
N THR A 116 9.57 -4.33 3.11
CA THR A 116 10.14 -5.65 3.44
C THR A 116 11.28 -5.50 4.45
N GLY A 117 12.26 -4.64 4.15
CA GLY A 117 13.36 -4.35 5.07
C GLY A 117 12.88 -3.70 6.38
N THR A 118 11.88 -2.80 6.29
CA THR A 118 11.29 -2.14 7.46
C THR A 118 10.64 -3.13 8.43
N SER A 119 9.87 -4.08 7.93
CA SER A 119 9.20 -5.10 8.77
C SER A 119 10.21 -6.02 9.46
N ALA A 120 11.25 -6.43 8.76
CA ALA A 120 12.32 -7.24 9.33
C ALA A 120 13.11 -6.47 10.40
N TYR A 121 13.41 -5.19 10.15
CA TYR A 121 14.10 -4.34 11.10
C TYR A 121 13.32 -4.19 12.42
N VAL A 122 12.01 -3.97 12.35
CA VAL A 122 11.14 -3.93 13.55
C VAL A 122 11.19 -5.25 14.32
N ALA A 123 11.15 -6.37 13.61
CA ALA A 123 11.22 -7.70 14.24
C ALA A 123 12.53 -7.94 14.98
N ASP A 124 13.63 -7.29 14.53
CA ASP A 124 14.95 -7.40 15.18
C ASP A 124 15.04 -6.53 16.44
N ILE A 125 14.49 -5.29 16.43
CA ILE A 125 14.69 -4.32 17.52
C ILE A 125 13.60 -4.33 18.59
N ILE A 126 12.43 -4.94 18.32
CA ILE A 126 11.30 -5.00 19.26
C ILE A 126 11.21 -6.40 19.88
N PRO A 127 11.07 -6.50 21.22
CA PRO A 127 10.90 -7.79 21.91
C PRO A 127 9.73 -8.59 21.35
N PRO A 128 9.81 -9.94 21.26
CA PRO A 128 8.78 -10.79 20.65
C PRO A 128 7.37 -10.55 21.15
N ASN A 129 7.21 -10.32 22.46
CA ASN A 129 5.90 -10.06 23.10
C ASN A 129 5.31 -8.67 22.82
N LYS A 130 6.06 -7.77 22.13
CA LYS A 130 5.63 -6.41 21.75
C LYS A 130 5.72 -6.13 20.25
N ARG A 131 6.06 -7.13 19.44
CA ARG A 131 6.20 -6.97 17.98
C ARG A 131 4.91 -6.51 17.33
N GLY A 132 3.75 -7.03 17.76
CA GLY A 132 2.45 -6.60 17.25
C GLY A 132 2.17 -5.12 17.51
N GLU A 133 2.45 -4.64 18.73
CA GLU A 133 2.33 -3.22 19.09
C GLU A 133 3.30 -2.35 18.25
N GLY A 134 4.57 -2.77 18.13
CA GLY A 134 5.57 -2.06 17.31
C GLY A 134 5.18 -1.97 15.84
N MET A 135 4.69 -3.06 15.24
CA MET A 135 4.18 -3.07 13.86
C MET A 135 2.93 -2.20 13.70
N GLY A 136 2.07 -2.14 14.71
CA GLY A 136 0.91 -1.26 14.76
C GLY A 136 1.31 0.21 14.70
N ILE A 137 2.27 0.63 15.55
CA ILE A 137 2.78 2.00 15.58
C ILE A 137 3.46 2.34 14.23
N LEU A 138 4.30 1.46 13.71
CA LEU A 138 4.94 1.65 12.41
C LEU A 138 3.89 1.83 11.29
N SER A 139 2.86 1.00 11.29
CA SER A 139 1.76 1.06 10.33
C SER A 139 0.98 2.37 10.46
N PHE A 140 0.78 2.87 11.69
CA PHE A 140 0.17 4.17 11.95
C PHE A 140 0.97 5.30 11.29
N PHE A 141 2.30 5.34 11.47
CA PHE A 141 3.15 6.35 10.84
C PHE A 141 3.11 6.26 9.31
N GLY A 142 3.16 5.05 8.75
CA GLY A 142 3.06 4.84 7.29
C GLY A 142 1.74 5.33 6.72
N MET A 143 0.62 4.98 7.34
CA MET A 143 -0.71 5.41 6.88
C MET A 143 -0.96 6.91 7.09
N THR A 144 -0.48 7.47 8.19
CA THR A 144 -0.54 8.93 8.41
C THR A 144 0.28 9.65 7.35
N GLY A 145 1.47 9.14 7.00
CA GLY A 145 2.27 9.65 5.88
C GLY A 145 1.51 9.58 4.56
N MET A 146 0.81 8.46 4.29
CA MET A 146 -0.02 8.31 3.09
C MET A 146 -1.13 9.38 3.04
N GLY A 147 -1.94 9.50 4.09
CA GLY A 147 -3.05 10.47 4.14
C GLY A 147 -2.54 11.92 4.03
N PHE A 148 -1.47 12.25 4.76
CA PHE A 148 -0.85 13.58 4.73
C PHE A 148 -0.25 13.89 3.36
N GLY A 149 0.44 12.92 2.75
CA GLY A 149 1.00 13.06 1.41
C GLY A 149 -0.10 13.32 0.37
N ASN A 150 -1.15 12.52 0.34
CA ASN A 150 -2.28 12.72 -0.58
C ASN A 150 -2.92 14.11 -0.42
N TYR A 151 -3.10 14.59 0.82
CA TYR A 151 -3.66 15.92 1.07
C TYR A 151 -2.74 17.03 0.57
N ILE A 152 -1.46 17.01 0.96
CA ILE A 152 -0.48 18.02 0.55
C ILE A 152 -0.27 18.03 -0.96
N GLY A 153 -0.27 16.84 -1.59
CA GLY A 153 -0.17 16.72 -3.04
C GLY A 153 -1.30 17.45 -3.77
N GLY A 154 -2.54 17.23 -3.33
CA GLY A 154 -3.71 17.92 -3.86
C GLY A 154 -3.68 19.43 -3.64
N GLU A 155 -3.26 19.89 -2.44
CA GLU A 155 -3.10 21.33 -2.18
C GLU A 155 -2.01 21.97 -3.03
N MET A 156 -0.89 21.26 -3.25
CA MET A 156 0.22 21.81 -4.03
C MET A 156 -0.18 22.12 -5.47
N VAL A 157 -0.93 21.26 -6.14
CA VAL A 157 -1.30 21.49 -7.55
C VAL A 157 -2.34 22.60 -7.73
N LEU A 158 -3.03 23.01 -6.66
CA LEU A 158 -3.93 24.17 -6.69
C LEU A 158 -3.18 25.51 -6.72
N HIS A 159 -1.92 25.52 -6.23
CA HIS A 159 -1.15 26.74 -6.03
C HIS A 159 0.17 26.78 -6.80
N PHE A 160 0.68 25.62 -7.23
CA PHE A 160 1.98 25.46 -7.88
C PHE A 160 1.89 24.58 -9.12
N PRO A 161 2.83 24.72 -10.08
CA PRO A 161 2.95 23.78 -11.20
C PRO A 161 3.19 22.35 -10.72
N ILE A 162 2.74 21.37 -11.51
CA ILE A 162 2.83 19.94 -11.14
C ILE A 162 4.28 19.46 -10.96
N GLU A 163 5.24 20.10 -11.63
CA GLU A 163 6.66 19.82 -11.48
C GLU A 163 7.13 20.07 -10.02
N ALA A 164 6.60 21.12 -9.37
CA ALA A 164 6.91 21.41 -7.98
C ALA A 164 6.47 20.26 -7.05
N LEU A 165 5.34 19.62 -7.35
CA LEU A 165 4.88 18.44 -6.64
C LEU A 165 5.89 17.29 -6.76
N PHE A 166 6.37 16.99 -7.97
CA PHE A 166 7.34 15.92 -8.20
C PHE A 166 8.67 16.18 -7.49
N TYR A 167 9.17 17.41 -7.55
CA TYR A 167 10.41 17.78 -6.85
C TYR A 167 10.25 17.76 -5.32
N THR A 168 9.10 18.17 -4.79
CA THR A 168 8.81 18.08 -3.36
C THR A 168 8.74 16.62 -2.92
N SER A 169 8.05 15.77 -3.69
CA SER A 169 8.02 14.32 -3.46
C SER A 169 9.44 13.74 -3.41
N ALA A 170 10.29 14.09 -4.38
CA ALA A 170 11.69 13.66 -4.39
C ALA A 170 12.46 14.13 -3.14
N GLY A 171 12.30 15.38 -2.74
CA GLY A 171 12.92 15.94 -1.53
C GLY A 171 12.50 15.22 -0.24
N VAL A 172 11.20 14.91 -0.12
CA VAL A 172 10.67 14.13 1.02
C VAL A 172 11.22 12.70 1.00
N ALA A 173 11.33 12.06 -0.19
CA ALA A 173 11.95 10.74 -0.32
C ALA A 173 13.44 10.75 0.03
N VAL A 174 14.19 11.78 -0.40
CA VAL A 174 15.59 11.98 0.00
C VAL A 174 15.70 12.13 1.52
N SER A 175 14.78 12.83 2.17
CA SER A 175 14.75 12.94 3.64
C SER A 175 14.58 11.55 4.30
N SER A 176 13.74 10.68 3.71
CA SER A 176 13.62 9.28 4.16
C SER A 176 14.94 8.50 4.01
N VAL A 177 15.69 8.72 2.91
CA VAL A 177 17.02 8.12 2.70
C VAL A 177 18.02 8.62 3.76
N LEU A 178 18.06 9.93 4.01
CA LEU A 178 18.97 10.51 5.00
C LEU A 178 18.73 9.96 6.42
N VAL A 179 17.46 9.79 6.80
CA VAL A 179 17.11 9.15 8.09
C VAL A 179 17.65 7.72 8.15
N LEU A 180 17.50 6.92 7.07
CA LEU A 180 18.00 5.55 7.02
C LEU A 180 19.52 5.45 7.09
N LEU A 181 20.25 6.39 6.48
CA LEU A 181 21.73 6.45 6.55
C LEU A 181 22.24 6.68 7.99
N GLY A 182 21.45 7.34 8.83
CA GLY A 182 21.76 7.55 10.25
C GLY A 182 21.44 6.33 11.15
N MET A 183 20.85 5.25 10.61
CA MET A 183 20.43 4.09 11.37
C MET A 183 21.52 2.99 11.40
N LYS A 184 21.47 2.16 12.45
CA LYS A 184 22.40 1.03 12.63
C LYS A 184 21.80 -0.24 12.01
N GLU A 185 22.60 -0.95 11.22
CA GLU A 185 22.22 -2.27 10.68
C GLU A 185 22.02 -3.29 11.82
N THR A 186 20.95 -4.09 11.70
CA THR A 186 20.58 -5.11 12.69
C THR A 186 20.98 -6.52 12.29
N LEU A 187 21.28 -6.77 11.00
CA LEU A 187 21.74 -8.07 10.54
C LEU A 187 23.20 -8.32 10.97
N GLU A 188 23.40 -9.27 11.87
CA GLU A 188 24.74 -9.59 12.43
C GLU A 188 25.66 -10.20 11.37
N ASN A 189 25.17 -11.19 10.60
CA ASN A 189 25.95 -11.95 9.61
C ASN A 189 25.66 -11.51 8.18
N LYS A 190 25.84 -10.21 7.89
CA LYS A 190 25.60 -9.68 6.53
C LYS A 190 26.64 -10.17 5.53
N GLN A 191 26.16 -10.57 4.35
CA GLN A 191 26.99 -10.91 3.21
C GLN A 191 27.27 -9.67 2.36
N ARG A 192 28.39 -9.68 1.63
CA ARG A 192 28.60 -8.70 0.57
C ARG A 192 27.63 -8.97 -0.58
N PHE A 193 27.09 -7.91 -1.17
CA PHE A 193 26.23 -8.05 -2.35
C PHE A 193 26.94 -8.83 -3.46
N SER A 194 26.27 -9.83 -3.97
CA SER A 194 26.70 -10.57 -5.16
C SER A 194 25.48 -10.95 -6.00
N PRO A 195 25.58 -11.04 -7.34
CA PRO A 195 24.47 -11.43 -8.21
C PRO A 195 23.86 -12.80 -7.88
N SER A 196 24.62 -13.68 -7.22
CA SER A 196 24.13 -14.99 -6.75
C SER A 196 23.01 -14.86 -5.71
N LEU A 197 22.96 -13.77 -4.95
CA LEU A 197 21.90 -13.50 -3.99
C LEU A 197 20.52 -13.27 -4.65
N LEU A 198 20.51 -12.95 -5.95
CA LEU A 198 19.28 -12.77 -6.72
C LEU A 198 18.69 -14.09 -7.26
N ARG A 199 19.35 -15.26 -7.03
CA ARG A 199 18.78 -16.57 -7.41
C ARG A 199 17.71 -16.98 -6.40
N ILE A 200 16.47 -17.18 -6.86
CA ILE A 200 15.31 -17.58 -6.04
C ILE A 200 14.84 -18.96 -6.50
N ASN A 201 14.58 -19.85 -5.54
CA ASN A 201 13.98 -21.15 -5.81
C ASN A 201 12.45 -21.01 -5.80
N TRP A 202 11.78 -21.57 -6.80
CA TRP A 202 10.32 -21.52 -6.93
C TRP A 202 9.58 -22.07 -5.71
N GLY A 203 10.14 -23.09 -5.04
CA GLY A 203 9.57 -23.65 -3.82
C GLY A 203 9.53 -22.72 -2.61
N ASP A 204 10.24 -21.59 -2.66
CA ASP A 204 10.34 -20.62 -1.56
C ASP A 204 9.32 -19.46 -1.69
N ILE A 205 8.58 -19.39 -2.80
CA ILE A 205 7.73 -18.23 -3.11
C ILE A 205 6.32 -18.37 -2.52
N TYR A 206 5.73 -19.58 -2.54
CA TYR A 206 4.33 -19.81 -2.23
C TYR A 206 4.13 -20.74 -1.04
N GLU A 207 3.19 -20.39 -0.13
CA GLU A 207 2.77 -21.20 1.02
C GLU A 207 1.28 -21.61 0.90
N PRO A 208 0.98 -22.89 0.64
CA PRO A 208 -0.41 -23.35 0.41
C PRO A 208 -1.34 -23.22 1.62
N THR A 209 -0.80 -23.29 2.84
CA THR A 209 -1.61 -23.28 4.07
C THR A 209 -2.39 -21.97 4.25
N VAL A 210 -1.92 -20.86 3.66
CA VAL A 210 -2.53 -19.53 3.78
C VAL A 210 -3.42 -19.16 2.58
N ILE A 211 -3.86 -20.12 1.78
CA ILE A 211 -4.64 -19.83 0.56
C ILE A 211 -5.95 -19.09 0.86
N VAL A 212 -6.62 -19.37 1.97
CA VAL A 212 -7.88 -18.72 2.32
C VAL A 212 -7.71 -17.24 2.59
N PRO A 213 -6.85 -16.79 3.55
CA PRO A 213 -6.58 -15.36 3.73
C PRO A 213 -5.97 -14.71 2.48
N THR A 214 -5.24 -15.46 1.64
CA THR A 214 -4.67 -14.97 0.38
C THR A 214 -5.75 -14.60 -0.64
N ILE A 215 -6.78 -15.43 -0.83
CA ILE A 215 -7.91 -15.14 -1.71
C ILE A 215 -8.70 -13.93 -1.20
N VAL A 216 -8.96 -13.86 0.11
CA VAL A 216 -9.64 -12.70 0.71
C VAL A 216 -8.83 -11.42 0.51
N MET A 217 -7.49 -11.48 0.67
CA MET A 217 -6.61 -10.35 0.39
C MET A 217 -6.75 -9.88 -1.05
N LEU A 218 -6.69 -10.79 -2.02
CA LEU A 218 -6.82 -10.46 -3.44
C LEU A 218 -8.15 -9.74 -3.73
N LEU A 219 -9.27 -10.26 -3.22
CA LEU A 219 -10.60 -9.72 -3.49
C LEU A 219 -10.82 -8.34 -2.83
N VAL A 220 -10.33 -8.15 -1.61
CA VAL A 220 -10.38 -6.85 -0.89
C VAL A 220 -9.50 -5.81 -1.57
N THR A 221 -8.29 -6.20 -1.95
CA THR A 221 -7.33 -5.26 -2.55
C THR A 221 -7.63 -4.96 -4.02
N PHE A 222 -8.42 -5.78 -4.70
CA PHE A 222 -9.02 -5.43 -6.00
C PHE A 222 -9.86 -4.16 -5.87
N SER A 223 -10.76 -4.11 -4.88
CA SER A 223 -11.58 -2.92 -4.63
C SER A 223 -10.73 -1.69 -4.31
N PHE A 224 -9.64 -1.89 -3.56
CA PHE A 224 -8.69 -0.81 -3.27
C PHE A 224 -7.96 -0.34 -4.53
N GLY A 225 -7.59 -1.24 -5.45
CA GLY A 225 -6.98 -0.89 -6.73
C GLY A 225 -7.88 -0.01 -7.61
N VAL A 226 -9.18 -0.30 -7.67
CA VAL A 226 -10.17 0.56 -8.34
C VAL A 226 -10.21 1.94 -7.66
N ALA A 227 -10.30 1.97 -6.32
CA ALA A 227 -10.39 3.21 -5.58
C ALA A 227 -9.15 4.10 -5.76
N VAL A 228 -7.94 3.53 -5.66
CA VAL A 228 -6.69 4.28 -5.84
C VAL A 228 -6.56 4.84 -7.26
N SER A 229 -7.04 4.10 -8.26
CA SER A 229 -6.96 4.51 -9.66
C SER A 229 -8.01 5.57 -10.02
N LEU A 230 -9.24 5.45 -9.54
CA LEU A 230 -10.39 6.20 -10.05
C LEU A 230 -11.00 7.21 -9.05
N ALA A 231 -10.68 7.13 -7.75
CA ALA A 231 -11.21 8.11 -6.79
C ALA A 231 -10.78 9.56 -7.08
N PRO A 232 -9.55 9.84 -7.61
CA PRO A 232 -9.20 11.19 -8.03
C PRO A 232 -10.13 11.73 -9.12
N ASP A 233 -10.44 10.91 -10.13
CA ASP A 233 -11.32 11.28 -11.23
C ASP A 233 -12.78 11.45 -10.77
N HIS A 234 -13.22 10.59 -9.83
CA HIS A 234 -14.56 10.72 -9.26
C HIS A 234 -14.69 11.98 -8.40
N SER A 235 -13.63 12.31 -7.62
CA SER A 235 -13.55 13.57 -6.87
C SER A 235 -13.69 14.79 -7.79
N LYS A 236 -12.94 14.78 -8.89
CA LYS A 236 -12.97 15.85 -9.89
C LYS A 236 -14.36 15.97 -10.56
N ALA A 237 -14.98 14.85 -10.92
CA ALA A 237 -16.32 14.83 -11.53
C ALA A 237 -17.39 15.41 -10.60
N LEU A 238 -17.19 15.34 -9.28
CA LEU A 238 -18.08 15.90 -8.25
C LEU A 238 -17.68 17.31 -7.79
N GLY A 239 -16.71 17.96 -8.46
CA GLY A 239 -16.29 19.33 -8.15
C GLY A 239 -15.42 19.45 -6.90
N VAL A 240 -14.71 18.41 -6.53
CA VAL A 240 -13.73 18.44 -5.41
C VAL A 240 -12.38 18.86 -5.96
N ASP A 241 -11.89 20.04 -5.57
CA ASP A 241 -10.62 20.59 -6.06
C ASP A 241 -9.43 19.76 -5.56
N ASN A 242 -9.36 19.50 -4.25
CA ASN A 242 -8.31 18.65 -3.68
C ASN A 242 -8.73 17.17 -3.72
N LYS A 243 -8.28 16.45 -4.75
CA LYS A 243 -8.56 15.02 -4.97
C LYS A 243 -7.98 14.12 -3.87
N GLY A 244 -6.95 14.58 -3.16
CA GLY A 244 -6.34 13.89 -2.02
C GLY A 244 -7.27 13.73 -0.81
N LEU A 245 -8.31 14.58 -0.70
CA LEU A 245 -9.27 14.52 0.42
C LEU A 245 -9.96 13.16 0.54
N PHE A 246 -10.28 12.49 -0.58
CA PHE A 246 -10.82 11.12 -0.54
C PHE A 246 -9.93 10.19 0.31
N PHE A 247 -8.64 10.24 0.09
CA PHE A 247 -7.67 9.39 0.80
C PHE A 247 -7.46 9.83 2.25
N VAL A 248 -7.69 11.10 2.59
CA VAL A 248 -7.69 11.57 3.98
C VAL A 248 -8.84 10.92 4.76
N TYR A 249 -10.07 11.01 4.25
CA TYR A 249 -11.24 10.39 4.89
C TYR A 249 -11.09 8.87 5.01
N PHE A 250 -10.63 8.22 3.93
CA PHE A 250 -10.27 6.80 3.94
C PHE A 250 -9.24 6.47 5.03
N THR A 251 -8.17 7.25 5.13
CA THR A 251 -7.07 7.00 6.08
C THR A 251 -7.52 7.15 7.51
N ILE A 252 -8.31 8.20 7.83
CA ILE A 252 -8.82 8.45 9.19
C ILE A 252 -9.59 7.23 9.69
N THR A 253 -10.58 6.77 8.96
CA THR A 253 -11.38 5.62 9.39
C THR A 253 -10.63 4.31 9.36
N SER A 254 -9.74 4.12 8.38
CA SER A 254 -8.88 2.95 8.33
C SER A 254 -7.97 2.85 9.56
N LEU A 255 -7.40 3.97 10.02
CA LEU A 255 -6.60 4.01 11.26
C LEU A 255 -7.44 3.71 12.50
N LEU A 256 -8.60 4.34 12.63
CA LEU A 256 -9.51 4.13 13.77
C LEU A 256 -9.98 2.67 13.83
N ALA A 257 -10.41 2.12 12.70
CA ALA A 257 -10.83 0.73 12.59
C ALA A 257 -9.70 -0.27 12.90
N ARG A 258 -8.47 0.05 12.53
CA ARG A 258 -7.29 -0.78 12.78
C ARG A 258 -6.94 -0.89 14.26
N VAL A 259 -7.11 0.19 15.04
CA VAL A 259 -6.87 0.17 16.49
C VAL A 259 -7.81 -0.81 17.18
N GLY A 260 -9.08 -0.86 16.81
CA GLY A 260 -10.06 -1.81 17.36
C GLY A 260 -9.99 -3.19 16.69
N GLY A 261 -9.62 -3.25 15.42
CA GLY A 261 -9.72 -4.43 14.57
C GLY A 261 -8.94 -5.65 15.07
N GLY A 262 -7.73 -5.45 15.59
CA GLY A 262 -6.94 -6.51 16.20
C GLY A 262 -7.65 -7.15 17.39
N TYR A 263 -8.13 -6.33 18.32
CA TYR A 263 -8.87 -6.79 19.49
C TYR A 263 -10.17 -7.52 19.16
N PHE A 264 -10.95 -6.99 18.21
CA PHE A 264 -12.17 -7.65 17.77
C PHE A 264 -11.86 -8.95 17.03
N SER A 265 -10.81 -8.98 16.23
CA SER A 265 -10.36 -10.18 15.50
C SER A 265 -9.89 -11.29 16.43
N ASP A 266 -9.27 -10.95 17.56
CA ASP A 266 -8.87 -11.93 18.58
C ASP A 266 -10.06 -12.49 19.38
N ARG A 267 -11.08 -11.68 19.65
CA ARG A 267 -12.27 -12.07 20.44
C ARG A 267 -13.36 -12.73 19.62
N LEU A 268 -13.68 -12.18 18.45
CA LEU A 268 -14.80 -12.66 17.61
C LEU A 268 -14.36 -13.69 16.58
N GLY A 269 -13.05 -13.92 16.47
CA GLY A 269 -12.43 -14.78 15.46
C GLY A 269 -12.15 -14.04 14.13
N ARG A 270 -11.07 -14.45 13.46
CA ARG A 270 -10.56 -13.83 12.21
C ARG A 270 -11.64 -13.76 11.14
N ARG A 271 -12.34 -14.87 10.92
CA ARG A 271 -13.39 -15.01 9.90
C ARG A 271 -14.56 -14.05 10.13
N SER A 272 -15.06 -13.92 11.36
CA SER A 272 -16.22 -13.06 11.68
C SER A 272 -15.91 -11.58 11.39
N VAL A 273 -14.72 -11.13 11.75
CA VAL A 273 -14.29 -9.75 11.46
C VAL A 273 -14.11 -9.53 9.96
N LEU A 274 -13.59 -10.52 9.23
CA LEU A 274 -13.42 -10.42 7.78
C LEU A 274 -14.76 -10.46 7.03
N LEU A 275 -15.77 -11.21 7.51
CA LEU A 275 -17.14 -11.14 6.97
C LEU A 275 -17.70 -9.72 7.07
N LEU A 276 -17.59 -9.09 8.24
CA LEU A 276 -18.01 -7.70 8.41
C LEU A 276 -17.21 -6.75 7.52
N ALA A 277 -15.87 -6.89 7.51
CA ALA A 277 -14.98 -6.02 6.74
C ALA A 277 -15.28 -6.07 5.24
N THR A 278 -15.42 -7.27 4.67
CA THR A 278 -15.71 -7.43 3.24
C THR A 278 -17.08 -6.88 2.86
N LEU A 279 -18.08 -7.03 3.72
CA LEU A 279 -19.41 -6.46 3.51
C LEU A 279 -19.37 -4.92 3.55
N VAL A 280 -18.65 -4.34 4.51
CA VAL A 280 -18.49 -2.87 4.64
C VAL A 280 -17.71 -2.30 3.44
N ILE A 281 -16.66 -2.99 2.96
CA ILE A 281 -15.94 -2.62 1.74
C ILE A 281 -16.88 -2.66 0.53
N ALA A 282 -17.68 -3.72 0.39
CA ALA A 282 -18.63 -3.87 -0.71
C ALA A 282 -19.65 -2.72 -0.71
N ALA A 283 -20.28 -2.47 0.43
CA ALA A 283 -21.25 -1.38 0.59
C ALA A 283 -20.61 -0.01 0.34
N GLY A 284 -19.41 0.24 0.90
CA GLY A 284 -18.67 1.48 0.70
C GLY A 284 -18.29 1.72 -0.75
N SER A 285 -17.84 0.67 -1.48
CA SER A 285 -17.53 0.77 -2.91
C SER A 285 -18.76 1.12 -3.74
N VAL A 286 -19.90 0.45 -3.50
CA VAL A 286 -21.16 0.77 -4.19
C VAL A 286 -21.60 2.19 -3.87
N TYR A 287 -21.51 2.60 -2.61
CA TYR A 287 -21.90 3.95 -2.19
C TYR A 287 -21.01 5.03 -2.83
N ILE A 288 -19.70 4.79 -2.97
CA ILE A 288 -18.78 5.65 -3.73
C ILE A 288 -19.25 5.73 -5.20
N GLY A 289 -19.52 4.59 -5.84
CA GLY A 289 -19.94 4.57 -7.24
C GLY A 289 -21.23 5.34 -7.51
N LEU A 290 -22.16 5.35 -6.55
CA LEU A 290 -23.44 6.07 -6.64
C LEU A 290 -23.38 7.50 -6.09
N ALA A 291 -22.18 8.00 -5.73
CA ALA A 291 -22.05 9.33 -5.16
C ALA A 291 -22.43 10.41 -6.17
N SER A 292 -23.34 11.30 -5.78
CA SER A 292 -23.83 12.46 -6.57
C SER A 292 -23.37 13.79 -5.98
N SER A 293 -22.60 13.77 -4.89
CA SER A 293 -22.06 14.96 -4.22
C SER A 293 -20.77 14.63 -3.50
N PRO A 294 -19.93 15.63 -3.15
CA PRO A 294 -18.75 15.45 -2.31
C PRO A 294 -19.08 14.78 -0.96
N PHE A 295 -20.21 15.12 -0.35
CA PHE A 295 -20.65 14.50 0.91
C PHE A 295 -20.83 12.98 0.78
N HIS A 296 -21.50 12.52 -0.29
CA HIS A 296 -21.66 11.08 -0.54
C HIS A 296 -20.33 10.40 -0.78
N LEU A 297 -19.46 11.02 -1.58
CA LEU A 297 -18.13 10.49 -1.89
C LEU A 297 -17.30 10.29 -0.61
N PHE A 298 -17.24 11.29 0.26
CA PHE A 298 -16.45 11.21 1.50
C PHE A 298 -17.07 10.23 2.51
N THR A 299 -18.41 10.16 2.60
CA THR A 299 -19.08 9.14 3.40
C THR A 299 -18.73 7.73 2.91
N GLY A 300 -18.73 7.51 1.61
CA GLY A 300 -18.28 6.25 1.00
C GLY A 300 -16.80 5.95 1.31
N ALA A 301 -15.93 6.97 1.26
CA ALA A 301 -14.52 6.83 1.63
C ALA A 301 -14.33 6.43 3.11
N LEU A 302 -15.13 7.00 4.02
CA LEU A 302 -15.15 6.62 5.43
C LEU A 302 -15.57 5.16 5.61
N MET A 303 -16.65 4.71 4.96
CA MET A 303 -17.11 3.31 5.00
C MET A 303 -16.03 2.36 4.45
N PHE A 304 -15.52 2.67 3.26
CA PHE A 304 -14.48 1.87 2.60
C PHE A 304 -13.22 1.78 3.46
N GLY A 305 -12.78 2.90 4.05
CA GLY A 305 -11.64 2.96 4.95
C GLY A 305 -11.83 2.12 6.22
N ALA A 306 -13.02 2.14 6.81
CA ALA A 306 -13.35 1.33 7.99
C ALA A 306 -13.21 -0.18 7.67
N GLY A 307 -13.82 -0.64 6.57
CA GLY A 307 -13.71 -2.03 6.14
C GLY A 307 -12.27 -2.45 5.84
N TYR A 308 -11.52 -1.61 5.12
CA TYR A 308 -10.12 -1.88 4.79
C TYR A 308 -9.22 -1.92 6.04
N GLY A 309 -9.47 -1.02 7.00
CA GLY A 309 -8.76 -0.97 8.28
C GLY A 309 -8.96 -2.22 9.13
N LEU A 310 -10.16 -2.81 9.11
CA LEU A 310 -10.46 -4.08 9.77
C LEU A 310 -9.85 -5.29 9.05
N SER A 311 -9.86 -5.29 7.71
CA SER A 311 -9.48 -6.46 6.91
C SER A 311 -7.99 -6.75 6.98
N SER A 312 -7.13 -5.77 6.73
CA SER A 312 -5.69 -5.97 6.58
C SER A 312 -5.03 -6.65 7.80
N PRO A 313 -5.16 -6.15 9.06
CA PRO A 313 -4.56 -6.81 10.21
C PRO A 313 -5.16 -8.20 10.45
N SER A 314 -6.47 -8.39 10.21
CA SER A 314 -7.13 -9.68 10.41
C SER A 314 -6.65 -10.74 9.41
N ILE A 315 -6.40 -10.36 8.15
CA ILE A 315 -5.84 -11.27 7.12
C ILE A 315 -4.42 -11.70 7.50
N PHE A 316 -3.56 -10.77 7.90
CA PHE A 316 -2.19 -11.10 8.29
C PHE A 316 -2.14 -11.94 9.58
N ALA A 317 -3.01 -11.65 10.55
CA ALA A 317 -3.13 -12.46 11.75
C ALA A 317 -3.59 -13.90 11.40
N TRP A 318 -4.59 -14.04 10.54
CA TRP A 318 -5.06 -15.36 10.11
C TRP A 318 -3.99 -16.13 9.33
N ALA A 319 -3.26 -15.45 8.46
CA ALA A 319 -2.12 -16.08 7.78
C ALA A 319 -1.04 -16.54 8.76
N THR A 320 -0.80 -15.77 9.83
CA THR A 320 0.14 -16.17 10.90
C THR A 320 -0.35 -17.40 11.66
N ASP A 321 -1.65 -17.46 11.97
CA ASP A 321 -2.27 -18.58 12.70
C ASP A 321 -2.21 -19.89 11.90
N LEU A 322 -2.32 -19.82 10.56
CA LEU A 322 -2.31 -20.99 9.65
C LEU A 322 -0.89 -21.42 9.22
N ALA A 323 0.06 -20.52 9.22
CA ALA A 323 1.39 -20.79 8.69
C ALA A 323 2.25 -21.60 9.66
N PRO A 324 2.92 -22.68 9.20
CA PRO A 324 3.96 -23.33 9.99
C PRO A 324 5.06 -22.35 10.37
N GLU A 325 5.61 -22.44 11.59
CA GLU A 325 6.64 -21.50 12.08
C GLU A 325 7.82 -21.33 11.14
N LYS A 326 8.28 -22.42 10.55
CA LYS A 326 9.37 -22.45 9.58
C LYS A 326 9.07 -21.68 8.30
N TYR A 327 7.81 -21.47 7.94
CA TYR A 327 7.38 -20.92 6.64
C TYR A 327 6.58 -19.61 6.77
N ARG A 328 6.60 -18.96 7.94
CA ARG A 328 5.88 -17.68 8.17
C ARG A 328 6.27 -16.58 7.18
N GLY A 329 7.57 -16.44 6.87
CA GLY A 329 8.03 -15.48 5.87
C GLY A 329 7.45 -15.74 4.48
N ARG A 330 7.43 -17.01 4.05
CA ARG A 330 6.82 -17.45 2.79
C ARG A 330 5.31 -17.22 2.77
N ALA A 331 4.62 -17.45 3.90
CA ALA A 331 3.20 -17.17 4.04
C ALA A 331 2.87 -15.68 3.86
N PHE A 332 3.63 -14.80 4.51
CA PHE A 332 3.48 -13.36 4.30
C PHE A 332 3.76 -12.93 2.87
N SER A 333 4.81 -13.48 2.25
CA SER A 333 5.11 -13.21 0.84
C SER A 333 3.93 -13.60 -0.07
N THR A 334 3.31 -14.75 0.17
CA THR A 334 2.13 -15.23 -0.57
C THR A 334 0.95 -14.25 -0.45
N VAL A 335 0.66 -13.77 0.77
CA VAL A 335 -0.41 -12.78 1.01
C VAL A 335 -0.10 -11.43 0.37
N PHE A 336 1.16 -10.98 0.46
CA PHE A 336 1.58 -9.73 -0.20
C PHE A 336 1.53 -9.82 -1.73
N MET A 337 1.87 -10.97 -2.31
CA MET A 337 1.69 -11.17 -3.75
C MET A 337 0.23 -11.02 -4.17
N ALA A 338 -0.71 -11.58 -3.41
CA ALA A 338 -2.13 -11.42 -3.67
C ALA A 338 -2.59 -9.96 -3.53
N LEU A 339 -2.02 -9.21 -2.58
CA LEU A 339 -2.26 -7.78 -2.43
C LEU A 339 -1.86 -7.01 -3.70
N GLU A 340 -0.65 -7.24 -4.21
CA GLU A 340 -0.16 -6.57 -5.42
C GLU A 340 -1.00 -6.95 -6.66
N VAL A 341 -1.32 -8.24 -6.81
CA VAL A 341 -2.18 -8.73 -7.90
C VAL A 341 -3.57 -8.11 -7.81
N GLY A 342 -4.17 -8.08 -6.62
CA GLY A 342 -5.49 -7.48 -6.41
C GLY A 342 -5.50 -6.00 -6.80
N ILE A 343 -4.56 -5.20 -6.27
CA ILE A 343 -4.46 -3.77 -6.59
C ILE A 343 -4.24 -3.57 -8.10
N GLY A 344 -3.31 -4.30 -8.71
CA GLY A 344 -2.99 -4.17 -10.13
C GLY A 344 -4.17 -4.53 -11.03
N MET A 345 -4.85 -5.64 -10.76
CA MET A 345 -6.03 -6.06 -11.52
C MET A 345 -7.20 -5.10 -11.33
N GLY A 346 -7.44 -4.63 -10.10
CA GLY A 346 -8.48 -3.65 -9.81
C GLY A 346 -8.27 -2.34 -10.57
N ALA A 347 -7.05 -1.82 -10.53
CA ALA A 347 -6.69 -0.61 -11.27
C ALA A 347 -6.80 -0.80 -12.79
N PHE A 348 -6.33 -1.93 -13.31
CA PHE A 348 -6.41 -2.25 -14.72
C PHE A 348 -7.86 -2.35 -15.22
N LEU A 349 -8.65 -3.24 -14.61
CA LEU A 349 -10.03 -3.47 -15.05
C LEU A 349 -10.91 -2.25 -14.76
N GLY A 350 -10.74 -1.58 -13.62
CA GLY A 350 -11.42 -0.32 -13.32
C GLY A 350 -11.10 0.76 -14.34
N GLY A 351 -9.83 0.91 -14.72
CA GLY A 351 -9.41 1.84 -15.77
C GLY A 351 -9.97 1.52 -17.14
N GLN A 352 -10.06 0.23 -17.52
CA GLN A 352 -10.68 -0.19 -18.79
C GLN A 352 -12.19 0.09 -18.81
N ILE A 353 -12.90 -0.17 -17.71
CA ILE A 353 -14.33 0.16 -17.57
C ILE A 353 -14.54 1.67 -17.65
N TYR A 354 -13.73 2.44 -16.93
CA TYR A 354 -13.79 3.90 -16.92
C TYR A 354 -13.55 4.50 -18.30
N ALA A 355 -12.52 4.05 -19.01
CA ALA A 355 -12.15 4.45 -20.39
C ALA A 355 -12.14 5.99 -20.62
N GLY A 356 -11.89 6.78 -19.57
CA GLY A 356 -11.91 8.25 -19.62
C GLY A 356 -13.31 8.88 -19.56
N ASN A 357 -14.39 8.08 -19.45
CA ASN A 357 -15.76 8.58 -19.34
C ASN A 357 -16.28 8.51 -17.90
N ALA A 358 -16.60 9.66 -17.31
CA ALA A 358 -17.09 9.75 -15.93
C ALA A 358 -18.43 9.00 -15.70
N GLU A 359 -19.24 8.83 -16.72
CA GLU A 359 -20.50 8.06 -16.64
C GLU A 359 -20.27 6.58 -16.31
N ASN A 360 -19.07 6.06 -16.56
CA ASN A 360 -18.69 4.69 -16.28
C ASN A 360 -18.15 4.49 -14.84
N LEU A 361 -17.89 5.56 -14.10
CA LEU A 361 -17.40 5.47 -12.71
C LEU A 361 -18.31 4.62 -11.80
N PRO A 362 -19.65 4.77 -11.83
CA PRO A 362 -20.55 3.92 -11.08
C PRO A 362 -20.33 2.43 -11.35
N ILE A 363 -20.21 2.05 -12.61
CA ILE A 363 -20.02 0.64 -13.01
C ILE A 363 -18.70 0.09 -12.46
N ALA A 364 -17.60 0.86 -12.54
CA ALA A 364 -16.29 0.45 -12.05
C ALA A 364 -16.32 0.23 -10.52
N PHE A 365 -16.91 1.15 -9.75
CA PHE A 365 -17.00 1.02 -8.30
C PHE A 365 -18.01 -0.04 -7.83
N ILE A 366 -19.12 -0.23 -8.54
CA ILE A 366 -20.05 -1.34 -8.28
C ILE A 366 -19.35 -2.68 -8.54
N GLY A 367 -18.59 -2.80 -9.64
CA GLY A 367 -17.75 -3.97 -9.91
C GLY A 367 -16.73 -4.24 -8.80
N ALA A 368 -16.11 -3.19 -8.26
CA ALA A 368 -15.23 -3.31 -7.09
C ALA A 368 -15.98 -3.82 -5.85
N GLY A 369 -17.19 -3.31 -5.61
CA GLY A 369 -18.07 -3.79 -4.54
C GLY A 369 -18.45 -5.25 -4.69
N LEU A 370 -18.75 -5.70 -5.91
CA LEU A 370 -19.04 -7.11 -6.19
C LEU A 370 -17.84 -8.02 -5.89
N MET A 371 -16.62 -7.61 -6.19
CA MET A 371 -15.41 -8.38 -5.85
C MET A 371 -15.23 -8.52 -4.34
N ALA A 372 -15.43 -7.45 -3.57
CA ALA A 372 -15.42 -7.54 -2.10
C ALA A 372 -16.57 -8.43 -1.58
N PHE A 373 -17.74 -8.37 -2.19
CA PHE A 373 -18.88 -9.22 -1.86
C PHE A 373 -18.62 -10.69 -2.18
N PHE A 374 -17.91 -11.01 -3.26
CA PHE A 374 -17.43 -12.39 -3.51
C PHE A 374 -16.48 -12.85 -2.40
N GLY A 375 -15.69 -11.96 -1.82
CA GLY A 375 -14.91 -12.24 -0.61
C GLY A 375 -15.77 -12.62 0.58
N PHE A 376 -16.89 -11.91 0.79
CA PHE A 376 -17.89 -12.25 1.81
C PHE A 376 -18.49 -13.66 1.56
N ILE A 377 -18.97 -13.91 0.34
CA ILE A 377 -19.54 -15.21 -0.04
C ILE A 377 -18.51 -16.33 0.16
N TYR A 378 -17.28 -16.14 -0.30
CA TYR A 378 -16.19 -17.11 -0.12
C TYR A 378 -15.99 -17.46 1.35
N LEU A 379 -15.99 -16.45 2.23
CA LEU A 379 -15.85 -16.64 3.68
C LEU A 379 -17.07 -17.36 4.30
N VAL A 380 -18.28 -17.17 3.77
CA VAL A 380 -19.49 -17.89 4.26
C VAL A 380 -19.38 -19.39 4.01
N PHE A 381 -18.85 -19.81 2.86
CA PHE A 381 -18.74 -21.22 2.49
C PHE A 381 -17.45 -21.90 2.96
N LYS A 382 -16.40 -21.15 3.27
CA LYS A 382 -15.16 -21.73 3.84
C LYS A 382 -15.20 -21.68 5.37
N LYS A 383 -15.22 -22.89 5.97
CA LYS A 383 -15.11 -23.06 7.42
C LYS A 383 -13.65 -22.95 7.87
#